data_4a1999b27a6f0cd67c6e923057448adf
#
_entry.id   4a1999b27a6f0cd67c6e923057448adf
#
_cell.length_a   1.000
_cell.length_b   1.000
_cell.length_c   1.000
_cell.angle_alpha   90.00
_cell.angle_beta   90.00
_cell.angle_gamma   90.00
#
_symmetry.space_group_name_H-M   'P 1'
#
loop_
_entity.id
_entity.type
_entity.pdbx_description
1 polymer ?
#
loop_
_entity_poly.entity_id
_entity_poly.type
_entity_poly.pdbx_seq_one_letter_code
_entity_poly.pdbx_strand_id
1 'polypeptide(L)'
;MSAVLPPASDASIGPEPQEPKGGPPPREAGTSVWGAAFARLRRNPQAIVGAAIVGLFVLVAILAPVLAPFAGTALPGRAEITPTSIPVPGELAQYPLGLDRFGGDVLSKLIWGAQASLLIGLVSTALGLAGGMLLGLIAAGFGGWVDNVVMR
;
A
#
# COMPACT_ATOMS: atom_id res chain seq x y z
N MET A 1 -67.59 -31.93 -46.17
CA MET A 1 -66.77 -32.87 -45.36
C MET A 1 -65.66 -32.08 -44.68
N SER A 2 -65.97 -31.64 -43.48
CA SER A 2 -65.05 -30.81 -42.68
C SER A 2 -64.31 -31.77 -41.76
N ALA A 3 -63.01 -31.92 -41.99
CA ALA A 3 -62.14 -32.68 -41.10
C ALA A 3 -61.77 -31.80 -39.90
N VAL A 4 -62.25 -32.20 -38.73
CA VAL A 4 -61.88 -31.61 -37.44
C VAL A 4 -60.51 -32.19 -37.04
N LEU A 5 -59.48 -31.37 -36.97
CA LEU A 5 -58.20 -31.73 -36.37
C LEU A 5 -58.37 -31.90 -34.86
N PRO A 6 -57.81 -32.94 -34.28
CA PRO A 6 -57.78 -33.14 -32.82
C PRO A 6 -56.84 -32.09 -32.18
N PRO A 7 -57.13 -31.65 -30.92
CA PRO A 7 -56.27 -30.72 -30.21
C PRO A 7 -54.91 -31.32 -29.93
N ALA A 8 -53.88 -30.53 -30.12
CA ALA A 8 -52.49 -30.85 -29.84
C ALA A 8 -52.32 -31.34 -28.38
N SER A 9 -51.80 -32.55 -28.26
CA SER A 9 -51.44 -33.19 -27.02
C SER A 9 -50.59 -32.24 -26.16
N ASP A 10 -51.02 -32.13 -24.94
CA ASP A 10 -50.33 -31.49 -23.83
C ASP A 10 -48.90 -32.01 -23.72
N ALA A 11 -47.94 -31.23 -24.22
CA ALA A 11 -46.54 -31.54 -24.05
C ALA A 11 -46.25 -31.35 -22.57
N SER A 12 -46.13 -32.47 -21.87
CA SER A 12 -45.66 -32.55 -20.47
C SER A 12 -44.41 -31.70 -20.31
N ILE A 13 -44.56 -30.54 -19.68
CA ILE A 13 -43.46 -29.75 -19.15
C ILE A 13 -42.75 -30.70 -18.17
N GLY A 14 -41.58 -31.19 -18.57
CA GLY A 14 -40.71 -31.94 -17.69
C GLY A 14 -40.41 -31.14 -16.44
N PRO A 15 -40.11 -31.79 -15.33
CA PRO A 15 -39.83 -31.08 -14.08
C PRO A 15 -38.74 -30.00 -14.32
N GLU A 16 -39.14 -28.80 -14.03
CA GLU A 16 -38.23 -27.61 -14.05
C GLU A 16 -36.94 -27.95 -13.32
N PRO A 17 -35.76 -27.69 -13.89
CA PRO A 17 -34.50 -27.91 -13.21
C PRO A 17 -34.54 -27.17 -11.87
N GLN A 18 -34.64 -27.92 -10.78
CA GLN A 18 -34.57 -27.34 -9.44
C GLN A 18 -33.22 -26.68 -9.33
N GLU A 19 -33.19 -25.32 -9.32
CA GLU A 19 -32.03 -24.58 -8.89
C GLU A 19 -31.56 -25.18 -7.55
N PRO A 20 -30.26 -25.52 -7.44
CA PRO A 20 -29.75 -25.98 -6.17
C PRO A 20 -30.04 -24.87 -5.16
N LYS A 21 -30.88 -25.17 -4.17
CA LYS A 21 -31.10 -24.32 -2.99
C LYS A 21 -29.72 -24.12 -2.35
N GLY A 22 -28.99 -23.10 -2.84
CA GLY A 22 -27.78 -22.63 -2.22
C GLY A 22 -28.15 -22.11 -0.85
N GLY A 23 -28.06 -22.99 0.14
CA GLY A 23 -28.00 -22.54 1.51
C GLY A 23 -26.91 -21.47 1.62
N PRO A 24 -27.01 -20.54 2.55
CA PRO A 24 -25.95 -19.56 2.76
C PRO A 24 -24.63 -20.32 2.89
N PRO A 25 -23.55 -19.86 2.21
CA PRO A 25 -22.28 -20.55 2.26
C PRO A 25 -21.91 -20.78 3.72
N PRO A 26 -21.33 -21.96 4.06
CA PRO A 26 -20.96 -22.27 5.42
C PRO A 26 -20.18 -21.08 5.98
N ARG A 27 -20.69 -20.45 7.04
CA ARG A 27 -19.93 -19.45 7.78
C ARG A 27 -18.70 -20.20 8.27
N GLU A 28 -17.57 -19.98 7.59
CA GLU A 28 -16.28 -20.50 8.03
C GLU A 28 -16.07 -20.02 9.47
N ALA A 29 -16.21 -20.99 10.38
CA ALA A 29 -16.10 -20.74 11.80
C ALA A 29 -14.71 -20.17 12.10
N GLY A 30 -14.65 -18.91 12.52
CA GLY A 30 -13.65 -18.47 13.46
C GLY A 30 -12.20 -18.31 13.00
N THR A 31 -11.88 -18.29 11.71
CA THR A 31 -10.55 -17.79 11.32
C THR A 31 -10.59 -16.29 11.36
N SER A 32 -9.86 -15.71 12.32
CA SER A 32 -9.65 -14.27 12.38
C SER A 32 -9.34 -13.75 10.97
N VAL A 33 -10.07 -12.72 10.51
CA VAL A 33 -9.86 -12.07 9.20
C VAL A 33 -8.39 -11.77 8.97
N TRP A 34 -7.68 -11.41 10.01
CA TRP A 34 -6.24 -11.18 10.04
C TRP A 34 -5.41 -12.46 9.81
N GLY A 35 -5.81 -13.59 10.38
CA GLY A 35 -5.14 -14.88 10.17
C GLY A 35 -5.26 -15.36 8.72
N ALA A 36 -6.46 -15.26 8.14
CA ALA A 36 -6.69 -15.62 6.74
C ALA A 36 -5.94 -14.68 5.78
N ALA A 37 -5.92 -13.37 6.07
CA ALA A 37 -5.16 -12.38 5.30
C ALA A 37 -3.66 -12.67 5.35
N PHE A 38 -3.11 -12.95 6.52
CA PHE A 38 -1.69 -13.27 6.70
C PHE A 38 -1.28 -14.58 6.01
N ALA A 39 -2.14 -15.60 6.06
CA ALA A 39 -1.91 -16.87 5.37
C ALA A 39 -1.89 -16.70 3.83
N ARG A 40 -2.76 -15.84 3.29
CA ARG A 40 -2.76 -15.48 1.85
C ARG A 40 -1.53 -14.67 1.47
N LEU A 41 -1.11 -13.72 2.33
CA LEU A 41 0.08 -12.91 2.11
C LEU A 41 1.34 -13.78 1.98
N ARG A 42 1.51 -14.77 2.86
CA ARG A 42 2.66 -15.68 2.83
C ARG A 42 2.71 -16.61 1.61
N ARG A 43 1.59 -16.78 0.91
CA ARG A 43 1.51 -17.61 -0.31
C ARG A 43 1.75 -16.81 -1.60
N ASN A 44 1.75 -15.50 -1.52
CA ASN A 44 1.97 -14.64 -2.68
C ASN A 44 3.43 -14.13 -2.67
N PRO A 45 4.30 -14.59 -3.60
CA PRO A 45 5.69 -14.19 -3.62
C PRO A 45 5.88 -12.69 -3.85
N GLN A 46 5.02 -12.05 -4.63
CA GLN A 46 5.07 -10.60 -4.86
C GLN A 46 4.78 -9.82 -3.55
N ALA A 47 3.83 -10.31 -2.75
CA ALA A 47 3.51 -9.70 -1.49
C ALA A 47 4.65 -9.86 -0.46
N ILE A 48 5.34 -11.00 -0.47
CA ILE A 48 6.53 -11.22 0.38
C ILE A 48 7.65 -10.25 0.00
N VAL A 49 7.93 -10.10 -1.29
CA VAL A 49 8.96 -9.17 -1.78
C VAL A 49 8.61 -7.73 -1.40
N GLY A 50 7.36 -7.31 -1.62
CA GLY A 50 6.90 -5.98 -1.22
C GLY A 50 7.00 -5.75 0.29
N ALA A 51 6.57 -6.72 1.10
CA ALA A 51 6.69 -6.65 2.54
C ALA A 51 8.15 -6.61 3.02
N ALA A 52 9.05 -7.34 2.37
CA ALA A 52 10.49 -7.33 2.67
C ALA A 52 11.11 -5.96 2.38
N ILE A 53 10.77 -5.35 1.24
CA ILE A 53 11.26 -4.01 0.88
C ILE A 53 10.76 -2.97 1.90
N VAL A 54 9.47 -2.96 2.19
CA VAL A 54 8.90 -2.04 3.19
C VAL A 54 9.51 -2.28 4.57
N GLY A 55 9.65 -3.54 4.97
CA GLY A 55 10.28 -3.92 6.23
C GLY A 55 11.73 -3.44 6.34
N LEU A 56 12.49 -3.55 5.25
CA LEU A 56 13.86 -3.05 5.19
C LEU A 56 13.91 -1.52 5.36
N PHE A 57 13.03 -0.79 4.66
CA PHE A 57 12.95 0.67 4.79
C PHE A 57 12.59 1.10 6.22
N VAL A 58 11.61 0.43 6.83
CA VAL A 58 11.22 0.68 8.22
C VAL A 58 12.38 0.39 9.18
N LEU A 59 13.07 -0.72 8.97
CA LEU A 59 14.24 -1.09 9.78
C LEU A 59 15.33 -0.03 9.69
N VAL A 60 15.70 0.38 8.48
CA VAL A 60 16.70 1.43 8.25
C VAL A 60 16.26 2.75 8.90
N ALA A 61 14.99 3.13 8.79
CA ALA A 61 14.48 4.35 9.40
C ALA A 61 14.54 4.32 10.95
N ILE A 62 14.21 3.18 11.56
CA ILE A 62 14.28 3.02 13.03
C ILE A 62 15.73 3.03 13.49
N LEU A 63 16.63 2.39 12.76
CA LEU A 63 18.03 2.30 13.08
C LEU A 63 18.85 3.51 12.60
N ALA A 64 18.23 4.50 11.96
CA ALA A 64 18.91 5.67 11.43
C ALA A 64 19.88 6.35 12.44
N PRO A 65 19.50 6.57 13.72
CA PRO A 65 20.43 7.19 14.68
C PRO A 65 21.68 6.37 14.97
N VAL A 66 21.65 5.06 14.71
CA VAL A 66 22.76 4.13 14.96
C VAL A 66 23.54 3.85 13.67
N LEU A 67 22.83 3.76 12.54
CA LEU A 67 23.44 3.44 11.24
C LEU A 67 24.11 4.65 10.58
N ALA A 68 23.59 5.86 10.79
CA ALA A 68 24.14 7.05 10.18
C ALA A 68 25.37 7.52 10.96
N PRO A 69 26.54 7.61 10.33
CA PRO A 69 27.76 8.09 10.99
C PRO A 69 27.65 9.53 11.46
N PHE A 70 26.86 10.33 10.75
CA PHE A 70 26.68 11.74 11.01
C PHE A 70 25.21 12.13 11.07
N ALA A 71 24.88 13.22 11.77
CA ALA A 71 23.52 13.77 11.74
C ALA A 71 23.14 14.19 10.30
N GLY A 72 21.89 14.03 9.92
CA GLY A 72 21.43 14.30 8.54
C GLY A 72 21.64 15.73 8.05
N THR A 73 21.81 16.68 8.99
CA THR A 73 22.12 18.09 8.71
C THR A 73 23.60 18.42 8.85
N ALA A 74 24.44 17.47 9.29
CA ALA A 74 25.87 17.70 9.47
C ALA A 74 26.58 17.84 8.11
N LEU A 75 27.63 18.65 8.10
CA LEU A 75 28.49 18.89 6.94
C LEU A 75 29.93 18.51 7.29
N PRO A 76 30.20 17.22 7.61
CA PRO A 76 31.49 16.79 8.15
C PRO A 76 32.64 16.94 7.14
N GLY A 77 32.35 16.81 5.85
CA GLY A 77 33.33 16.90 4.77
C GLY A 77 33.46 18.27 4.13
N ARG A 78 32.98 19.33 4.76
CA ARG A 78 33.01 20.66 4.16
C ARG A 78 34.45 21.17 3.87
N ALA A 79 35.41 20.75 4.68
CA ALA A 79 36.82 21.11 4.49
C ALA A 79 37.49 20.36 3.32
N GLU A 80 36.91 19.24 2.87
CA GLU A 80 37.44 18.38 1.81
C GLU A 80 36.90 18.72 0.43
N ILE A 81 35.93 19.66 0.36
CA ILE A 81 35.42 20.16 -0.89
C ILE A 81 36.31 21.32 -1.37
N THR A 82 36.79 21.14 -2.59
CA THR A 82 37.49 22.24 -3.32
C THR A 82 36.60 22.73 -4.47
N PRO A 83 36.82 23.94 -4.98
CA PRO A 83 36.09 24.46 -6.13
C PRO A 83 36.16 23.57 -7.37
N THR A 84 37.14 22.69 -7.43
CA THR A 84 37.45 21.87 -8.61
C THR A 84 37.13 20.36 -8.38
N SER A 85 36.94 19.94 -7.12
CA SER A 85 36.76 18.50 -6.80
C SER A 85 35.83 18.31 -5.62
N ILE A 86 34.86 17.42 -5.82
CA ILE A 86 33.99 16.87 -4.77
C ILE A 86 34.37 15.40 -4.62
N PRO A 87 34.73 14.92 -3.42
CA PRO A 87 35.09 13.50 -3.23
C PRO A 87 33.97 12.56 -3.69
N VAL A 88 34.33 11.65 -4.58
CA VAL A 88 33.40 10.64 -5.13
C VAL A 88 33.31 9.39 -4.23
N PRO A 89 32.33 8.50 -4.45
CA PRO A 89 32.22 7.25 -3.69
C PRO A 89 33.51 6.43 -3.70
N GLY A 90 33.96 6.06 -2.51
CA GLY A 90 35.17 5.24 -2.32
C GLY A 90 36.51 5.99 -2.32
N GLU A 91 36.54 7.29 -2.58
CA GLU A 91 37.75 8.10 -2.54
C GLU A 91 38.24 8.35 -1.10
N LEU A 92 37.30 8.59 -0.20
CA LEU A 92 37.56 8.74 1.23
C LEU A 92 36.91 7.60 2.02
N ALA A 93 37.71 6.86 2.78
CA ALA A 93 37.23 5.71 3.54
C ALA A 93 36.12 6.07 4.56
N GLN A 94 36.12 7.28 5.05
CA GLN A 94 35.10 7.78 6.00
C GLN A 94 33.78 8.17 5.35
N TYR A 95 33.72 8.33 4.01
CA TYR A 95 32.52 8.67 3.25
C TYR A 95 32.27 7.65 2.14
N PRO A 96 31.67 6.48 2.46
CA PRO A 96 31.52 5.39 1.50
C PRO A 96 30.76 5.73 0.22
N LEU A 97 29.79 6.63 0.31
CA LEU A 97 29.01 7.14 -0.84
C LEU A 97 29.43 8.54 -1.29
N GLY A 98 30.58 9.02 -0.78
CA GLY A 98 31.10 10.34 -1.13
C GLY A 98 30.38 11.48 -0.40
N LEU A 99 30.71 12.69 -0.81
CA LEU A 99 30.15 13.94 -0.28
C LEU A 99 29.24 14.61 -1.29
N ASP A 100 28.29 15.39 -0.78
CA ASP A 100 27.53 16.32 -1.62
C ASP A 100 28.28 17.64 -1.82
N ARG A 101 27.72 18.51 -2.68
CA ARG A 101 28.30 19.82 -2.98
C ARG A 101 28.46 20.77 -1.77
N PHE A 102 27.82 20.45 -0.65
CA PHE A 102 27.86 21.23 0.58
C PHE A 102 28.75 20.62 1.66
N GLY A 103 29.31 19.41 1.42
CA GLY A 103 30.13 18.68 2.37
C GLY A 103 29.34 17.77 3.30
N GLY A 104 28.10 17.46 2.96
CA GLY A 104 27.32 16.49 3.71
C GLY A 104 27.61 15.08 3.23
N ASP A 105 27.69 14.12 4.18
CA ASP A 105 27.82 12.71 3.86
C ASP A 105 26.55 12.17 3.20
N VAL A 106 26.68 11.64 1.99
CA VAL A 106 25.57 11.13 1.19
C VAL A 106 24.90 9.93 1.85
N LEU A 107 25.69 9.05 2.46
CA LEU A 107 25.16 7.86 3.17
C LEU A 107 24.27 8.28 4.34
N SER A 108 24.74 9.16 5.19
CA SER A 108 23.98 9.67 6.34
C SER A 108 22.69 10.37 5.88
N LYS A 109 22.76 11.19 4.82
CA LYS A 109 21.57 11.85 4.26
C LYS A 109 20.56 10.88 3.70
N LEU A 110 21.01 9.80 3.06
CA LEU A 110 20.13 8.76 2.54
C LEU A 110 19.38 8.03 3.67
N ILE A 111 20.08 7.67 4.74
CA ILE A 111 19.52 6.98 5.91
C ILE A 111 18.48 7.88 6.62
N TRP A 112 18.84 9.13 6.90
CA TRP A 112 17.91 10.10 7.50
C TRP A 112 16.75 10.46 6.57
N GLY A 113 17.01 10.51 5.26
CA GLY A 113 15.98 10.72 4.24
C GLY A 113 14.93 9.60 4.22
N ALA A 114 15.33 8.36 4.42
CA ALA A 114 14.41 7.23 4.53
C ALA A 114 13.43 7.41 5.71
N GLN A 115 13.93 7.85 6.87
CA GLN A 115 13.10 8.13 8.04
C GLN A 115 12.10 9.29 7.77
N ALA A 116 12.58 10.38 7.19
CA ALA A 116 11.73 11.52 6.84
C ALA A 116 10.65 11.14 5.82
N SER A 117 11.00 10.39 4.79
CA SER A 117 10.06 9.92 3.75
C SER A 117 8.97 9.03 4.33
N LEU A 118 9.31 8.10 5.22
CA LEU A 118 8.33 7.24 5.89
C LEU A 118 7.38 8.04 6.78
N LEU A 119 7.92 8.99 7.55
CA LEU A 119 7.11 9.84 8.42
C LEU A 119 6.13 10.69 7.61
N ILE A 120 6.62 11.36 6.57
CA ILE A 120 5.79 12.19 5.68
C ILE A 120 4.73 11.33 5.00
N GLY A 121 5.10 10.17 4.45
CA GLY A 121 4.17 9.24 3.80
C GLY A 121 3.08 8.74 4.74
N LEU A 122 3.46 8.35 5.96
CA LEU A 122 2.50 7.88 6.97
C LEU A 122 1.53 8.98 7.40
N VAL A 123 2.05 10.17 7.70
CA VAL A 123 1.23 11.33 8.12
C VAL A 123 0.29 11.76 6.99
N SER A 124 0.78 11.86 5.76
CA SER A 124 -0.04 12.23 4.61
C SER A 124 -1.16 11.22 4.36
N THR A 125 -0.85 9.92 4.45
CA THR A 125 -1.85 8.86 4.29
C THR A 125 -2.88 8.90 5.41
N ALA A 126 -2.45 9.08 6.66
CA ALA A 126 -3.36 9.18 7.81
C ALA A 126 -4.30 10.38 7.70
N LEU A 127 -3.78 11.54 7.29
CA LEU A 127 -4.58 12.75 7.06
C LEU A 127 -5.56 12.57 5.91
N GLY A 128 -5.12 11.99 4.79
CA GLY A 128 -5.97 11.70 3.64
C GLY A 128 -7.10 10.73 3.99
N LEU A 129 -6.78 9.66 4.73
CA LEU A 129 -7.77 8.68 5.18
C LEU A 129 -8.78 9.30 6.16
N ALA A 130 -8.31 10.06 7.14
CA ALA A 130 -9.17 10.72 8.11
C ALA A 130 -10.09 11.74 7.43
N GLY A 131 -9.55 12.58 6.53
CA GLY A 131 -10.31 13.54 5.75
C GLY A 131 -11.34 12.87 4.84
N GLY A 132 -10.93 11.86 4.08
CA GLY A 132 -11.81 11.09 3.21
C GLY A 132 -12.93 10.37 3.96
N MET A 133 -12.60 9.78 5.11
CA MET A 133 -13.58 9.12 5.98
C MET A 133 -14.61 10.12 6.54
N LEU A 134 -14.15 11.27 7.01
CA LEU A 134 -15.04 12.33 7.52
C LEU A 134 -15.97 12.84 6.40
N LEU A 135 -15.43 13.16 5.23
CA LEU A 135 -16.23 13.62 4.08
C LEU A 135 -17.20 12.54 3.63
N GLY A 136 -16.79 11.28 3.58
CA GLY A 136 -17.66 10.15 3.23
C GLY A 136 -18.81 9.96 4.24
N LEU A 137 -18.54 10.09 5.54
CA LEU A 137 -19.57 10.01 6.59
C LEU A 137 -20.56 11.18 6.48
N ILE A 138 -20.08 12.39 6.22
CA ILE A 138 -20.93 13.57 6.01
C ILE A 138 -21.81 13.38 4.78
N ALA A 139 -21.23 12.95 3.64
CA ALA A 139 -21.99 12.69 2.43
C ALA A 139 -23.06 11.62 2.63
N ALA A 140 -22.72 10.52 3.31
CA ALA A 140 -23.67 9.45 3.61
C ALA A 140 -24.78 9.89 4.59
N GLY A 141 -24.45 10.76 5.56
CA GLY A 141 -25.41 11.22 6.55
C GLY A 141 -26.40 12.26 6.04
N PHE A 142 -25.96 13.16 5.19
CA PHE A 142 -26.80 14.23 4.65
C PHE A 142 -27.48 13.87 3.31
N GLY A 143 -26.94 12.91 2.54
CA GLY A 143 -27.53 12.42 1.29
C GLY A 143 -27.75 13.47 0.20
N GLY A 144 -28.40 13.08 -0.88
CA GLY A 144 -28.93 13.98 -1.90
C GLY A 144 -27.90 14.93 -2.55
N TRP A 145 -28.06 16.25 -2.34
CA TRP A 145 -27.21 17.26 -2.98
C TRP A 145 -25.76 17.25 -2.47
N VAL A 146 -25.56 16.96 -1.18
CA VAL A 146 -24.23 16.91 -0.56
C VAL A 146 -23.43 15.73 -1.13
N ASP A 147 -24.07 14.59 -1.31
CA ASP A 147 -23.45 13.40 -1.90
C ASP A 147 -23.00 13.69 -3.35
N ASN A 148 -23.83 14.34 -4.14
CA ASN A 148 -23.50 14.74 -5.52
C ASN A 148 -22.32 15.72 -5.61
N VAL A 149 -22.15 16.62 -4.64
CA VAL A 149 -21.05 17.61 -4.61
C VAL A 149 -19.74 16.96 -4.15
N VAL A 150 -19.80 16.08 -3.15
CA VAL A 150 -18.60 15.40 -2.60
C VAL A 150 -18.06 14.33 -3.53
N MET A 151 -18.96 13.61 -4.24
CA MET A 151 -18.56 12.53 -5.16
C MET A 151 -18.13 13.03 -6.56
N ARG A 152 -18.33 14.30 -6.90
CA ARG A 152 -17.99 14.88 -8.20
C ARG A 152 -16.68 15.66 -8.18
#